data_d6613575152e74b6009e53f84da340e3
#
_entry.id   d6613575152e74b6009e53f84da340e3
#
_cell.length_a   1.000
_cell.length_b   1.000
_cell.length_c   1.000
_cell.angle_alpha   90.00
_cell.angle_beta   90.00
_cell.angle_gamma   90.00
#
_symmetry.space_group_name_H-M   'P 1'
#
loop_
_entity.id
_entity.type
_entity.pdbx_description
1 polymer ?
#
loop_
_entity_poly.entity_id
_entity_poly.type
_entity_poly.pdbx_seq_one_letter_code
_entity_poly.pdbx_strand_id
1 'polypeptide(L)'
;ALDKLNEAEVFETFLQTKFVGQKRFSLEGGESVIVLLDEICQQAANEQLDEVCIGMPHRGRLNVMSNIVGKDYAQIFHEFAGTIDVSGTGDVKYHLGSEGKFVANNGATIKASVAANPSHLEAVNPVLQGIARAKQDMVGGDDFPVLPLLLHGDAAFCGQGVIFETLQMSQLRGYKTGGTIHIVVNNQVGFTTAPIESRTSTYCTDVAKAISAPV
;
A
#
# COMPACT_ATOMS: atom_id res chain seq x y z
N ALA A 1 -4.51 4.18 18.23
CA ALA A 1 -5.42 3.38 17.41
C ALA A 1 -6.73 4.13 17.11
N LEU A 2 -7.52 4.54 18.14
CA LEU A 2 -8.82 5.19 17.92
C LEU A 2 -8.72 6.49 17.12
N ASP A 3 -7.73 7.33 17.41
CA ASP A 3 -7.52 8.58 16.67
C ASP A 3 -7.24 8.32 15.20
N LYS A 4 -6.40 7.34 14.87
CA LYS A 4 -6.10 6.94 13.49
C LYS A 4 -7.31 6.36 12.75
N LEU A 5 -8.13 5.59 13.45
CA LEU A 5 -9.38 5.10 12.89
C LEU A 5 -10.34 6.25 12.53
N ASN A 6 -10.46 7.21 13.46
CA ASN A 6 -11.29 8.40 13.26
C ASN A 6 -10.75 9.29 12.13
N GLU A 7 -9.45 9.51 12.05
CA GLU A 7 -8.82 10.26 10.95
C GLU A 7 -9.14 9.61 9.59
N ALA A 8 -9.03 8.28 9.50
CA ALA A 8 -9.32 7.54 8.28
C ALA A 8 -10.79 7.64 7.87
N GLU A 9 -11.73 7.47 8.81
CA GLU A 9 -13.18 7.55 8.57
C GLU A 9 -13.61 8.97 8.18
N VAL A 10 -13.15 9.97 8.92
CA VAL A 10 -13.47 11.38 8.64
C VAL A 10 -12.96 11.79 7.26
N PHE A 11 -11.78 11.35 6.86
CA PHE A 11 -11.25 11.63 5.52
C PHE A 11 -12.14 11.06 4.42
N GLU A 12 -12.54 9.79 4.52
CA GLU A 12 -13.43 9.17 3.53
C GLU A 12 -14.80 9.86 3.49
N THR A 13 -15.40 10.13 4.64
CA THR A 13 -16.69 10.82 4.77
C THR A 13 -16.63 12.23 4.19
N PHE A 14 -15.57 12.97 4.46
CA PHE A 14 -15.36 14.31 3.91
C PHE A 14 -15.30 14.28 2.37
N LEU A 15 -14.49 13.38 1.81
CA LEU A 15 -14.40 13.26 0.34
C LEU A 15 -15.73 12.87 -0.29
N GLN A 16 -16.50 12.01 0.37
CA GLN A 16 -17.82 11.59 -0.11
C GLN A 16 -18.80 12.76 -0.17
N THR A 17 -18.84 13.57 0.87
CA THR A 17 -19.80 14.68 0.98
C THR A 17 -19.39 15.88 0.16
N LYS A 18 -18.10 16.15 0.03
CA LYS A 18 -17.57 17.34 -0.65
C LYS A 18 -17.42 17.15 -2.16
N PHE A 19 -17.02 15.96 -2.60
CA PHE A 19 -16.71 15.66 -4.00
C PHE A 19 -17.65 14.60 -4.58
N VAL A 20 -18.95 14.88 -4.48
CA VAL A 20 -20.01 13.99 -4.94
C VAL A 20 -19.84 13.63 -6.42
N GLY A 21 -20.00 12.35 -6.76
CA GLY A 21 -19.90 11.85 -8.12
C GLY A 21 -18.47 11.69 -8.66
N GLN A 22 -17.46 12.12 -7.92
CA GLN A 22 -16.07 11.87 -8.32
C GLN A 22 -15.60 10.49 -7.86
N LYS A 23 -14.77 9.85 -8.68
CA LYS A 23 -14.17 8.56 -8.38
C LYS A 23 -13.15 8.71 -7.24
N ARG A 24 -13.32 7.94 -6.16
CA ARG A 24 -12.50 8.06 -4.95
C ARG A 24 -11.69 6.81 -4.63
N PHE A 25 -12.17 5.62 -5.03
CA PHE A 25 -11.66 4.34 -4.58
C PHE A 25 -11.56 4.28 -3.04
N SER A 26 -12.69 4.54 -2.40
CA SER A 26 -12.82 4.65 -0.96
C SER A 26 -12.32 3.43 -0.20
N LEU A 27 -11.79 3.67 1.01
CA LEU A 27 -11.43 2.65 1.98
C LEU A 27 -12.57 2.33 2.96
N GLU A 28 -13.77 2.87 2.74
CA GLU A 28 -14.93 2.64 3.62
C GLU A 28 -15.13 1.15 3.92
N GLY A 29 -15.27 0.83 5.21
CA GLY A 29 -15.34 -0.54 5.73
C GLY A 29 -14.00 -1.22 5.95
N GLY A 30 -12.90 -0.59 5.52
CA GLY A 30 -11.52 -1.08 5.70
C GLY A 30 -10.60 -0.09 6.42
N GLU A 31 -11.13 0.88 7.16
CA GLU A 31 -10.38 1.96 7.82
C GLU A 31 -9.34 1.42 8.82
N SER A 32 -9.57 0.24 9.37
CA SER A 32 -8.63 -0.46 10.24
C SER A 32 -7.26 -0.72 9.58
N VAL A 33 -7.19 -0.71 8.24
CA VAL A 33 -5.92 -0.79 7.50
C VAL A 33 -5.00 0.38 7.85
N ILE A 34 -5.54 1.58 8.06
CA ILE A 34 -4.73 2.75 8.44
C ILE A 34 -4.14 2.56 9.84
N VAL A 35 -4.91 2.00 10.78
CA VAL A 35 -4.41 1.67 12.12
C VAL A 35 -3.31 0.61 12.06
N LEU A 36 -3.49 -0.42 11.23
CA LEU A 36 -2.48 -1.46 11.02
C LEU A 36 -1.19 -0.90 10.43
N LEU A 37 -1.30 -0.05 9.40
CA LEU A 37 -0.14 0.59 8.77
C LEU A 37 0.57 1.54 9.73
N ASP A 38 -0.18 2.30 10.53
CA ASP A 38 0.38 3.16 11.58
C ASP A 38 1.23 2.33 12.55
N GLU A 39 0.69 1.20 13.05
CA GLU A 39 1.43 0.32 13.97
C GLU A 39 2.67 -0.28 13.33
N ILE A 40 2.59 -0.73 12.08
CA ILE A 40 3.77 -1.24 11.35
C ILE A 40 4.85 -0.15 11.24
N CYS A 41 4.48 1.08 10.90
CA CYS A 41 5.42 2.19 10.82
C CYS A 41 5.98 2.58 12.20
N GLN A 42 5.17 2.49 13.29
CA GLN A 42 5.63 2.68 14.67
C GLN A 42 6.73 1.67 15.01
N GLN A 43 6.49 0.39 14.74
CA GLN A 43 7.46 -0.67 15.01
C GLN A 43 8.71 -0.54 14.15
N ALA A 44 8.56 -0.27 12.86
CA ALA A 44 9.69 -0.06 11.96
C ALA A 44 10.57 1.12 12.40
N ALA A 45 9.97 2.21 12.89
CA ALA A 45 10.71 3.34 13.45
C ALA A 45 11.42 2.99 14.76
N ASN A 46 10.78 2.19 15.63
CA ASN A 46 11.36 1.73 16.89
C ASN A 46 12.57 0.80 16.67
N GLU A 47 12.49 -0.05 15.65
CA GLU A 47 13.58 -0.95 15.23
C GLU A 47 14.64 -0.23 14.37
N GLN A 48 14.51 1.08 14.20
CA GLN A 48 15.48 1.93 13.49
C GLN A 48 15.67 1.54 12.01
N LEU A 49 14.61 1.07 11.35
CA LEU A 49 14.65 0.90 9.91
C LEU A 49 14.73 2.27 9.20
N ASP A 50 15.32 2.31 8.02
CA ASP A 50 15.48 3.55 7.26
C ASP A 50 14.20 3.96 6.56
N GLU A 51 13.45 3.00 6.03
CA GLU A 51 12.26 3.30 5.24
C GLU A 51 11.24 2.15 5.21
N VAL A 52 9.96 2.51 5.17
CA VAL A 52 8.85 1.64 4.74
C VAL A 52 8.44 2.03 3.32
N CYS A 53 8.65 1.13 2.36
CA CYS A 53 8.24 1.29 0.97
C CYS A 53 6.91 0.59 0.74
N ILE A 54 5.87 1.32 0.33
CA ILE A 54 4.52 0.80 0.14
C ILE A 54 4.20 0.66 -1.34
N GLY A 55 3.74 -0.52 -1.75
CA GLY A 55 3.11 -0.76 -3.05
C GLY A 55 1.65 -1.10 -2.84
N MET A 56 0.75 -0.49 -3.61
CA MET A 56 -0.67 -0.69 -3.38
C MET A 56 -1.51 -0.37 -4.62
N PRO A 57 -2.71 -0.99 -4.75
CA PRO A 57 -3.67 -0.61 -5.76
C PRO A 57 -4.32 0.76 -5.43
N HIS A 58 -5.35 1.09 -6.18
CA HIS A 58 -6.07 2.35 -6.05
C HIS A 58 -6.91 2.49 -4.77
N ARG A 59 -7.48 1.38 -4.23
CA ARG A 59 -8.37 1.41 -3.06
C ARG A 59 -7.63 1.82 -1.79
N GLY A 60 -8.12 2.88 -1.15
CA GLY A 60 -7.54 3.45 0.05
C GLY A 60 -6.24 4.24 -0.17
N ARG A 61 -5.78 4.39 -1.41
CA ARG A 61 -4.49 5.00 -1.72
C ARG A 61 -4.36 6.44 -1.20
N LEU A 62 -5.39 7.26 -1.38
CA LEU A 62 -5.37 8.65 -0.89
C LEU A 62 -5.34 8.72 0.62
N ASN A 63 -6.04 7.82 1.30
CA ASN A 63 -6.04 7.71 2.76
C ASN A 63 -4.65 7.32 3.29
N VAL A 64 -4.01 6.33 2.68
CA VAL A 64 -2.63 5.94 3.01
C VAL A 64 -1.65 7.08 2.76
N MET A 65 -1.76 7.76 1.63
CA MET A 65 -0.88 8.90 1.31
C MET A 65 -0.98 10.01 2.33
N SER A 66 -2.18 10.33 2.84
CA SER A 66 -2.37 11.39 3.84
C SER A 66 -2.03 10.92 5.24
N ASN A 67 -2.64 9.84 5.71
CA ASN A 67 -2.60 9.46 7.12
C ASN A 67 -1.35 8.67 7.51
N ILE A 68 -0.63 8.11 6.54
CA ILE A 68 0.62 7.36 6.78
C ILE A 68 1.84 8.09 6.23
N VAL A 69 1.79 8.52 4.95
CA VAL A 69 2.95 9.15 4.31
C VAL A 69 3.04 10.65 4.60
N GLY A 70 1.91 11.27 4.99
CA GLY A 70 1.87 12.69 5.37
C GLY A 70 1.67 13.64 4.18
N LYS A 71 1.08 13.17 3.07
CA LYS A 71 0.65 14.07 1.99
C LYS A 71 -0.42 15.03 2.49
N ASP A 72 -0.24 16.32 2.24
CA ASP A 72 -1.16 17.36 2.71
C ASP A 72 -2.58 17.15 2.16
N TYR A 73 -3.56 17.20 3.04
CA TYR A 73 -4.98 17.15 2.68
C TYR A 73 -5.38 18.24 1.70
N ALA A 74 -4.86 19.46 1.88
CA ALA A 74 -5.14 20.57 0.97
C ALA A 74 -4.70 20.24 -0.46
N GLN A 75 -3.55 19.61 -0.63
CA GLN A 75 -3.07 19.18 -1.93
C GLN A 75 -4.05 18.17 -2.59
N ILE A 76 -4.50 17.19 -1.82
CA ILE A 76 -5.48 16.20 -2.32
C ILE A 76 -6.80 16.88 -2.71
N PHE A 77 -7.29 17.81 -1.88
CA PHE A 77 -8.53 18.52 -2.17
C PHE A 77 -8.41 19.41 -3.42
N HIS A 78 -7.27 20.05 -3.63
CA HIS A 78 -6.97 20.80 -4.85
C HIS A 78 -6.93 19.89 -6.09
N GLU A 79 -6.37 18.69 -5.97
CA GLU A 79 -6.38 17.68 -7.05
C GLU A 79 -7.82 17.25 -7.40
N PHE A 80 -8.72 17.14 -6.40
CA PHE A 80 -10.15 16.88 -6.64
C PHE A 80 -10.86 18.06 -7.28
N ALA A 81 -10.54 19.28 -6.86
CA ALA A 81 -11.15 20.50 -7.39
C ALA A 81 -10.64 20.83 -8.81
N GLY A 82 -9.59 20.17 -9.30
CA GLY A 82 -8.98 20.44 -10.60
C GLY A 82 -8.24 21.79 -10.65
N THR A 83 -7.87 22.34 -9.50
CA THR A 83 -7.19 23.63 -9.37
C THR A 83 -5.67 23.52 -9.39
N ILE A 84 -5.14 22.32 -9.18
CA ILE A 84 -3.73 22.00 -9.46
C ILE A 84 -3.72 21.18 -10.76
N ASP A 85 -3.11 21.74 -11.78
CA ASP A 85 -2.66 20.94 -12.91
C ASP A 85 -1.62 19.96 -12.33
N VAL A 86 -1.91 18.65 -12.37
CA VAL A 86 -0.94 17.60 -12.07
C VAL A 86 0.06 17.62 -13.22
N SER A 87 0.82 18.72 -13.25
CA SER A 87 1.59 19.18 -14.39
C SER A 87 2.70 18.19 -14.70
N GLY A 88 2.73 17.79 -15.93
CA GLY A 88 3.87 17.19 -16.61
C GLY A 88 3.70 15.75 -17.06
N THR A 89 2.84 14.93 -16.46
CA THR A 89 2.72 13.53 -16.84
C THR A 89 1.39 13.16 -17.51
N GLY A 90 0.36 14.00 -17.40
CA GLY A 90 -0.99 13.67 -17.88
C GLY A 90 -1.62 12.47 -17.14
N ASP A 91 -1.00 12.02 -16.03
CA ASP A 91 -1.44 10.85 -15.28
C ASP A 91 -2.54 11.20 -14.26
N VAL A 92 -3.31 10.19 -13.88
CA VAL A 92 -4.38 10.37 -12.89
C VAL A 92 -3.83 10.32 -11.47
N LYS A 93 -4.44 11.09 -10.56
CA LYS A 93 -4.03 11.19 -9.14
C LYS A 93 -3.84 9.85 -8.42
N TYR A 94 -4.52 8.80 -8.85
CA TYR A 94 -4.44 7.46 -8.23
C TYR A 94 -3.20 6.65 -8.66
N HIS A 95 -2.45 7.11 -9.66
CA HIS A 95 -1.20 6.49 -10.10
C HIS A 95 0.03 7.13 -9.49
N LEU A 96 -0.11 8.34 -8.96
CA LEU A 96 1.01 9.09 -8.39
C LEU A 96 1.53 8.42 -7.13
N GLY A 97 2.85 8.47 -6.95
CA GLY A 97 3.53 8.13 -5.71
C GLY A 97 3.54 9.31 -4.74
N SER A 98 4.02 9.05 -3.54
CA SER A 98 4.27 10.07 -2.52
C SER A 98 5.41 9.60 -1.62
N GLU A 99 6.19 10.55 -1.12
CA GLU A 99 7.22 10.30 -0.12
C GLU A 99 7.06 11.29 1.03
N GLY A 100 7.32 10.82 2.24
CA GLY A 100 7.21 11.64 3.42
C GLY A 100 7.96 11.06 4.59
N LYS A 101 7.71 11.63 5.77
CA LYS A 101 8.32 11.24 7.02
C LYS A 101 7.23 10.87 8.01
N PHE A 102 7.23 9.63 8.44
CA PHE A 102 6.41 9.17 9.54
C PHE A 102 7.09 9.50 10.87
N VAL A 103 6.32 9.99 11.83
CA VAL A 103 6.78 10.30 13.19
C VAL A 103 6.07 9.39 14.16
N ALA A 104 6.81 8.53 14.82
CA ALA A 104 6.29 7.61 15.82
C ALA A 104 5.92 8.33 17.13
N ASN A 105 5.09 7.70 17.95
CA ASN A 105 4.59 8.27 19.22
C ASN A 105 5.71 8.61 20.21
N ASN A 106 6.84 7.91 20.14
CA ASN A 106 8.04 8.17 20.96
C ASN A 106 8.98 9.23 20.36
N GLY A 107 8.61 9.84 19.23
CA GLY A 107 9.42 10.82 18.50
C GLY A 107 10.42 10.23 17.51
N ALA A 108 10.56 8.90 17.43
CA ALA A 108 11.36 8.27 16.40
C ALA A 108 10.76 8.55 15.01
N THR A 109 11.60 8.57 13.99
CA THR A 109 11.17 8.94 12.64
C THR A 109 11.68 7.97 11.61
N ILE A 110 10.84 7.67 10.62
CA ILE A 110 11.19 6.79 9.50
C ILE A 110 10.68 7.42 8.20
N LYS A 111 11.36 7.15 7.09
CA LYS A 111 10.80 7.49 5.78
C LYS A 111 9.64 6.56 5.46
N ALA A 112 8.59 7.11 4.85
CA ALA A 112 7.49 6.34 4.32
C ALA A 112 7.24 6.77 2.87
N SER A 113 7.13 5.81 1.96
CA SER A 113 6.87 6.10 0.56
C SER A 113 5.81 5.18 -0.03
N VAL A 114 5.03 5.72 -0.97
CA VAL A 114 4.11 4.94 -1.80
C VAL A 114 4.62 5.00 -3.24
N ALA A 115 4.93 3.86 -3.82
CA ALA A 115 5.41 3.77 -5.18
C ALA A 115 4.34 4.22 -6.18
N ALA A 116 4.72 4.98 -7.20
CA ALA A 116 3.86 5.24 -8.35
C ALA A 116 3.57 3.93 -9.09
N ASN A 117 2.32 3.73 -9.52
CA ASN A 117 1.94 2.55 -10.29
C ASN A 117 0.69 2.79 -11.14
N PRO A 118 0.59 2.15 -12.31
CA PRO A 118 -0.61 2.21 -13.14
C PRO A 118 -1.75 1.38 -12.53
N SER A 119 -2.94 1.43 -13.15
CA SER A 119 -4.10 0.60 -12.76
C SER A 119 -3.95 -0.90 -13.10
N HIS A 120 -2.79 -1.34 -13.55
CA HIS A 120 -2.49 -2.75 -13.77
C HIS A 120 -2.33 -3.45 -12.44
N LEU A 121 -3.37 -4.13 -11.99
CA LEU A 121 -3.42 -4.77 -10.68
C LEU A 121 -2.23 -5.70 -10.48
N GLU A 122 -1.57 -5.58 -9.32
CA GLU A 122 -0.44 -6.38 -8.85
C GLU A 122 0.89 -6.19 -9.62
N ALA A 123 0.90 -5.41 -10.72
CA ALA A 123 2.14 -5.13 -11.46
C ALA A 123 3.19 -4.38 -10.61
N VAL A 124 2.74 -3.63 -9.60
CA VAL A 124 3.63 -2.91 -8.68
C VAL A 124 4.46 -3.83 -7.78
N ASN A 125 4.05 -5.09 -7.57
CA ASN A 125 4.69 -5.98 -6.59
C ASN A 125 6.17 -6.22 -6.91
N PRO A 126 6.54 -6.76 -8.08
CA PRO A 126 7.95 -6.95 -8.41
C PRO A 126 8.69 -5.61 -8.55
N VAL A 127 8.01 -4.55 -8.98
CA VAL A 127 8.61 -3.20 -9.07
C VAL A 127 8.98 -2.69 -7.67
N LEU A 128 8.09 -2.83 -6.68
CA LEU A 128 8.38 -2.43 -5.30
C LEU A 128 9.54 -3.24 -4.71
N GLN A 129 9.59 -4.55 -4.97
CA GLN A 129 10.72 -5.38 -4.54
C GLN A 129 12.05 -4.85 -5.12
N GLY A 130 12.04 -4.46 -6.39
CA GLY A 130 13.20 -3.84 -7.04
C GLY A 130 13.59 -2.50 -6.42
N ILE A 131 12.61 -1.65 -6.11
CA ILE A 131 12.83 -0.36 -5.44
C ILE A 131 13.43 -0.58 -4.05
N ALA A 132 12.83 -1.46 -3.23
CA ALA A 132 13.32 -1.77 -1.89
C ALA A 132 14.74 -2.33 -1.94
N ARG A 133 15.02 -3.28 -2.83
CA ARG A 133 16.35 -3.85 -3.02
C ARG A 133 17.39 -2.81 -3.42
N ALA A 134 17.07 -1.94 -4.37
CA ALA A 134 17.98 -0.88 -4.79
C ALA A 134 18.28 0.09 -3.64
N LYS A 135 17.28 0.46 -2.85
CA LYS A 135 17.50 1.30 -1.66
C LYS A 135 18.36 0.60 -0.61
N GLN A 136 18.13 -0.68 -0.36
CA GLN A 136 18.98 -1.49 0.53
C GLN A 136 20.44 -1.56 0.05
N ASP A 137 20.66 -1.81 -1.24
CA ASP A 137 21.98 -1.81 -1.83
C ASP A 137 22.69 -0.44 -1.74
N MET A 138 21.93 0.67 -1.80
CA MET A 138 22.48 2.02 -1.62
C MET A 138 22.87 2.34 -0.19
N VAL A 139 22.14 1.84 0.80
CA VAL A 139 22.48 1.97 2.22
C VAL A 139 23.71 1.11 2.54
N GLY A 140 23.78 -0.07 1.95
CA GLY A 140 24.82 -1.05 2.18
C GLY A 140 24.60 -1.87 3.46
N GLY A 141 25.42 -2.88 3.68
CA GLY A 141 25.27 -3.82 4.79
C GLY A 141 24.37 -5.02 4.45
N ASP A 142 24.18 -5.90 5.42
CA ASP A 142 23.43 -7.15 5.26
C ASP A 142 22.08 -7.13 6.01
N ASP A 143 21.69 -6.01 6.62
CA ASP A 143 20.61 -5.91 7.60
C ASP A 143 19.22 -5.56 7.02
N PHE A 144 19.07 -5.43 5.72
CA PHE A 144 17.80 -5.11 5.05
C PHE A 144 17.01 -3.94 5.69
N PRO A 145 17.58 -2.72 5.76
CA PRO A 145 17.00 -1.60 6.52
C PRO A 145 15.76 -0.96 5.89
N VAL A 146 15.33 -1.42 4.71
CA VAL A 146 14.14 -0.94 4.01
C VAL A 146 13.10 -2.05 3.97
N LEU A 147 11.93 -1.77 4.55
CA LEU A 147 10.82 -2.71 4.63
C LEU A 147 9.86 -2.55 3.45
N PRO A 148 9.76 -3.52 2.53
CA PRO A 148 8.70 -3.53 1.53
C PRO A 148 7.37 -3.98 2.15
N LEU A 149 6.29 -3.25 1.84
CA LEU A 149 4.94 -3.51 2.28
C LEU A 149 3.99 -3.43 1.09
N LEU A 150 3.23 -4.48 0.86
CA LEU A 150 2.32 -4.61 -0.27
C LEU A 150 0.87 -4.75 0.22
N LEU A 151 0.00 -3.84 -0.24
CA LEU A 151 -1.45 -3.98 -0.08
C LEU A 151 -2.05 -4.59 -1.34
N HIS A 152 -3.07 -5.40 -1.17
CA HIS A 152 -3.73 -6.13 -2.24
C HIS A 152 -5.24 -6.10 -2.11
N GLY A 153 -5.96 -6.20 -3.23
CA GLY A 153 -7.34 -6.65 -3.24
C GLY A 153 -7.39 -8.17 -3.29
N ASP A 154 -8.41 -8.78 -2.68
CA ASP A 154 -8.53 -10.23 -2.54
C ASP A 154 -8.58 -10.99 -3.88
N ALA A 155 -9.38 -10.52 -4.81
CA ALA A 155 -9.52 -11.16 -6.12
C ALA A 155 -8.23 -11.07 -6.96
N ALA A 156 -7.55 -9.93 -6.93
CA ALA A 156 -6.29 -9.74 -7.64
C ALA A 156 -5.18 -10.60 -7.00
N PHE A 157 -5.09 -10.62 -5.67
CA PHE A 157 -4.08 -11.40 -4.95
C PHE A 157 -4.16 -12.89 -5.26
N CYS A 158 -5.34 -13.48 -5.27
CA CYS A 158 -5.48 -14.91 -5.57
C CYS A 158 -5.48 -15.24 -7.07
N GLY A 159 -5.76 -14.27 -7.96
CA GLY A 159 -6.00 -14.52 -9.38
C GLY A 159 -4.91 -14.07 -10.34
N GLN A 160 -4.05 -13.13 -9.95
CA GLN A 160 -3.01 -12.58 -10.83
C GLN A 160 -1.72 -13.42 -10.74
N GLY A 161 -1.26 -13.95 -11.88
CA GLY A 161 -0.05 -14.81 -11.95
C GLY A 161 1.21 -14.13 -11.42
N VAL A 162 1.34 -12.82 -11.59
CA VAL A 162 2.47 -12.02 -11.09
C VAL A 162 2.67 -12.13 -9.57
N ILE A 163 1.61 -12.41 -8.80
CA ILE A 163 1.71 -12.66 -7.36
C ILE A 163 2.58 -13.88 -7.11
N PHE A 164 2.23 -15.00 -7.72
CA PHE A 164 2.97 -16.25 -7.53
C PHE A 164 4.41 -16.13 -8.01
N GLU A 165 4.64 -15.48 -9.15
CA GLU A 165 5.98 -15.22 -9.69
C GLU A 165 6.81 -14.37 -8.72
N THR A 166 6.24 -13.32 -8.16
CA THR A 166 6.91 -12.46 -7.17
C THR A 166 7.23 -13.24 -5.88
N LEU A 167 6.29 -14.04 -5.38
CA LEU A 167 6.50 -14.89 -4.20
C LEU A 167 7.62 -15.91 -4.42
N GLN A 168 7.73 -16.50 -5.62
CA GLN A 168 8.81 -17.44 -5.95
C GLN A 168 10.20 -16.77 -5.95
N MET A 169 10.28 -15.48 -6.18
CA MET A 169 11.56 -14.75 -6.14
C MET A 169 12.00 -14.39 -4.70
N SER A 170 11.12 -14.46 -3.71
CA SER A 170 11.31 -13.87 -2.38
C SER A 170 12.56 -14.36 -1.62
N GLN A 171 13.00 -15.59 -1.86
CA GLN A 171 14.19 -16.17 -1.20
C GLN A 171 15.39 -16.33 -2.15
N LEU A 172 15.25 -15.94 -3.41
CA LEU A 172 16.36 -16.04 -4.35
C LEU A 172 17.44 -14.98 -4.06
N ARG A 173 18.71 -15.39 -4.08
CA ARG A 173 19.84 -14.54 -3.72
C ARG A 173 19.85 -13.17 -4.40
N GLY A 174 19.51 -13.13 -5.69
CA GLY A 174 19.49 -11.89 -6.48
C GLY A 174 18.25 -11.00 -6.27
N TYR A 175 17.22 -11.49 -5.60
CA TYR A 175 15.91 -10.82 -5.51
C TYR A 175 15.41 -10.59 -4.08
N LYS A 176 15.93 -11.32 -3.10
CA LYS A 176 15.47 -11.21 -1.71
C LYS A 176 15.67 -9.80 -1.15
N THR A 177 14.73 -9.37 -0.34
CA THR A 177 14.67 -8.07 0.33
C THR A 177 14.59 -8.18 1.85
N GLY A 178 14.90 -9.35 2.43
CA GLY A 178 14.82 -9.60 3.87
C GLY A 178 13.43 -10.00 4.37
N GLY A 179 12.42 -9.82 3.56
CA GLY A 179 11.01 -10.12 3.84
C GLY A 179 10.10 -9.03 3.33
N THR A 180 8.83 -9.36 3.15
CA THR A 180 7.79 -8.43 2.69
C THR A 180 6.52 -8.66 3.50
N ILE A 181 5.92 -7.59 4.00
CA ILE A 181 4.60 -7.66 4.62
C ILE A 181 3.55 -7.53 3.53
N HIS A 182 2.63 -8.49 3.45
CA HIS A 182 1.49 -8.48 2.56
C HIS A 182 0.20 -8.28 3.34
N ILE A 183 -0.60 -7.29 2.96
CA ILE A 183 -1.90 -6.99 3.57
C ILE A 183 -2.98 -7.14 2.50
N VAL A 184 -3.91 -8.07 2.70
CA VAL A 184 -5.02 -8.28 1.76
C VAL A 184 -6.28 -7.63 2.29
N VAL A 185 -6.77 -6.60 1.60
CA VAL A 185 -8.05 -5.96 1.88
C VAL A 185 -9.14 -6.74 1.16
N ASN A 186 -9.83 -7.59 1.92
CA ASN A 186 -10.80 -8.55 1.37
C ASN A 186 -12.23 -7.98 1.41
N ASN A 187 -12.68 -7.38 0.32
CA ASN A 187 -14.06 -6.92 0.17
C ASN A 187 -14.99 -7.97 -0.47
N GLN A 188 -14.49 -9.15 -0.75
CA GLN A 188 -15.22 -10.29 -1.31
C GLN A 188 -15.90 -10.01 -2.66
N VAL A 189 -15.28 -9.17 -3.47
CA VAL A 189 -15.72 -8.92 -4.84
C VAL A 189 -14.54 -8.62 -5.76
N GLY A 190 -14.52 -9.25 -6.93
CA GLY A 190 -13.58 -8.95 -8.01
C GLY A 190 -14.31 -8.31 -9.18
N PHE A 191 -14.21 -6.98 -9.34
CA PHE A 191 -15.05 -6.19 -10.23
C PHE A 191 -16.54 -6.41 -9.89
N THR A 192 -17.23 -7.34 -10.56
CA THR A 192 -18.63 -7.71 -10.28
C THR A 192 -18.79 -9.17 -9.85
N THR A 193 -17.70 -9.90 -9.65
CA THR A 193 -17.69 -11.34 -9.43
C THR A 193 -17.53 -11.67 -7.96
N ALA A 194 -18.42 -12.46 -7.39
CA ALA A 194 -18.37 -12.95 -6.01
C ALA A 194 -17.27 -14.02 -5.85
N PRO A 195 -16.74 -14.25 -4.63
CA PRO A 195 -15.67 -15.23 -4.39
C PRO A 195 -15.97 -16.64 -4.88
N ILE A 196 -17.20 -17.09 -4.71
CA ILE A 196 -17.64 -18.44 -5.15
C ILE A 196 -17.53 -18.65 -6.66
N GLU A 197 -17.59 -17.56 -7.44
CA GLU A 197 -17.48 -17.59 -8.90
C GLU A 197 -16.03 -17.27 -9.37
N SER A 198 -15.16 -16.80 -8.46
CA SER A 198 -13.83 -16.28 -8.83
C SER A 198 -12.66 -17.12 -8.34
N ARG A 199 -12.81 -17.92 -7.29
CA ARG A 199 -11.73 -18.74 -6.77
C ARG A 199 -12.19 -20.07 -6.17
N THR A 200 -11.33 -21.08 -6.32
CA THR A 200 -11.55 -22.41 -5.71
C THR A 200 -11.08 -22.45 -4.26
N SER A 201 -10.05 -21.67 -3.92
CA SER A 201 -9.47 -21.65 -2.58
C SER A 201 -10.45 -21.06 -1.54
N THR A 202 -10.42 -21.58 -0.32
CA THR A 202 -11.24 -21.08 0.79
C THR A 202 -10.86 -19.64 1.13
N TYR A 203 -9.57 -19.36 1.22
CA TYR A 203 -9.05 -18.03 1.53
C TYR A 203 -8.34 -17.41 0.32
N CYS A 204 -8.50 -16.11 0.13
CA CYS A 204 -7.77 -15.38 -0.91
C CYS A 204 -6.25 -15.42 -0.71
N THR A 205 -5.80 -15.66 0.52
CA THR A 205 -4.39 -15.76 0.91
C THR A 205 -3.78 -17.14 0.72
N ASP A 206 -4.54 -18.13 0.25
CA ASP A 206 -4.04 -19.51 0.12
C ASP A 206 -2.84 -19.66 -0.83
N VAL A 207 -2.63 -18.71 -1.74
CA VAL A 207 -1.44 -18.65 -2.61
C VAL A 207 -0.13 -18.57 -1.79
N ALA A 208 -0.16 -17.94 -0.61
CA ALA A 208 1.00 -17.82 0.27
C ALA A 208 1.48 -19.17 0.84
N LYS A 209 0.58 -20.14 0.93
CA LYS A 209 0.92 -21.50 1.38
C LYS A 209 1.91 -22.21 0.45
N ALA A 210 1.93 -21.85 -0.84
CA ALA A 210 2.85 -22.43 -1.81
C ALA A 210 4.33 -22.17 -1.52
N ILE A 211 4.62 -21.12 -0.76
CA ILE A 211 5.96 -20.77 -0.29
C ILE A 211 6.11 -20.92 1.23
N SER A 212 5.14 -21.57 1.89
CA SER A 212 5.11 -21.74 3.34
C SER A 212 5.20 -20.43 4.13
N ALA A 213 4.69 -19.32 3.56
CA ALA A 213 4.61 -18.06 4.28
C ALA A 213 3.57 -18.14 5.41
N PRO A 214 3.83 -17.53 6.56
CA PRO A 214 2.84 -17.39 7.62
C PRO A 214 1.68 -16.48 7.18
N VAL A 215 0.45 -16.86 7.57
CA VAL A 215 -0.78 -16.11 7.26
C VAL A 215 -1.62 -15.97 8.51
#